data_3ab3ed766c6f9b3e7a760f63a33a0aa8
#
_entry.id   3ab3ed766c6f9b3e7a760f63a33a0aa8
#
_cell.length_a   1.000
_cell.length_b   1.000
_cell.length_c   1.000
_cell.angle_alpha   90.00
_cell.angle_beta   90.00
_cell.angle_gamma   90.00
#
_symmetry.space_group_name_H-M   'P 1'
#
loop_
_entity.id
_entity.type
_entity.pdbx_description
1 polymer ?
#
loop_
_entity_poly.entity_id
_entity_poly.type
_entity_poly.pdbx_seq_one_letter_code
_entity_poly.pdbx_strand_id
1 'polypeptide(L)'
;MEKLSGLSHLLMTVFLYNFSTFMVIPAITDVTMSALCPGQNECSLAIYLTGIQQAIMGMGTLVMMPLIGNLSDTYGRKAMLTLPMILTIIPLAILAYSRTKNYYYAYYVLKTLTAMVCEGSVHCLALAYVADNVPESRRVSVFGILTGIGSSAFVCGNLSTRFLSPASTFQVSASVAVIATVYMRIFLPESINVVVENGVSTEANVRLLDEDKGSKKNVRIFKTMPSFDDTVCLLRSSLTFSQAAIVAFFTNLGDVGLHAALLYYLKASFHFNKNQFADLMVITGIAGTISQMLLMPMLATAVGEEKLLSIGLFFNCAHMILYSIAWSAWVPYAAAMFALLSVFSTPCLRSIASKQVGLSEQGKAQGCISGLGSFANVVSPLVFSPLTALFLSASPPFHFPGFSIACAGFALMIAFAQSIMIRAAPPIISSFKVGNGICVEP
;
A
#
# COMPACT_ATOMS: atom_id res chain seq x y z
N MET A 1 1.16 16.46 24.08
CA MET A 1 2.35 16.80 23.25
C MET A 1 3.05 15.54 22.71
N GLU A 2 3.23 14.49 23.48
CA GLU A 2 3.88 13.23 23.03
C GLU A 2 3.21 12.56 21.82
N LYS A 3 1.88 12.47 21.78
CA LYS A 3 1.17 11.87 20.63
C LYS A 3 1.37 12.65 19.32
N LEU A 4 1.50 13.97 19.39
CA LEU A 4 1.75 14.82 18.21
C LEU A 4 3.21 14.69 17.73
N SER A 5 4.14 14.56 18.67
CA SER A 5 5.55 14.28 18.37
C SER A 5 5.71 12.90 17.71
N GLY A 6 5.06 11.87 18.23
CA GLY A 6 5.08 10.52 17.63
C GLY A 6 4.58 10.50 16.19
N LEU A 7 3.54 11.28 15.89
CA LEU A 7 3.01 11.38 14.52
C LEU A 7 4.02 12.02 13.56
N SER A 8 4.70 13.10 13.95
CA SER A 8 5.71 13.74 13.11
C SER A 8 6.90 12.81 12.84
N HIS A 9 7.33 12.03 13.83
CA HIS A 9 8.38 11.02 13.66
C HIS A 9 7.95 9.88 12.73
N LEU A 10 6.68 9.45 12.79
CA LEU A 10 6.12 8.48 11.84
C LEU A 10 6.15 9.02 10.41
N LEU A 11 5.66 10.24 10.19
CA LEU A 11 5.61 10.86 8.87
C LEU A 11 7.01 11.00 8.25
N MET A 12 8.00 11.39 9.05
CA MET A 12 9.40 11.46 8.62
C MET A 12 9.97 10.07 8.29
N THR A 13 9.64 9.06 9.10
CA THR A 13 10.04 7.67 8.85
C THR A 13 9.48 7.17 7.52
N VAL A 14 8.18 7.40 7.27
CA VAL A 14 7.51 7.00 6.03
C VAL A 14 8.06 7.75 4.83
N PHE A 15 8.38 9.04 4.97
CA PHE A 15 9.03 9.80 3.91
C PHE A 15 10.38 9.20 3.53
N LEU A 16 11.27 9.01 4.49
CA LEU A 16 12.62 8.48 4.26
C LEU A 16 12.59 7.07 3.67
N TYR A 17 11.72 6.20 4.20
CA TYR A 17 11.53 4.85 3.70
C TYR A 17 11.05 4.83 2.25
N ASN A 18 9.99 5.58 1.94
CA ASN A 18 9.44 5.67 0.59
C ASN A 18 10.42 6.34 -0.37
N PHE A 19 11.13 7.39 0.05
CA PHE A 19 12.16 8.04 -0.76
C PHE A 19 13.25 7.03 -1.15
N SER A 20 13.75 6.24 -0.19
CA SER A 20 14.78 5.22 -0.48
C SER A 20 14.29 4.16 -1.46
N THR A 21 13.02 3.76 -1.37
CA THR A 21 12.46 2.70 -2.21
C THR A 21 12.13 3.21 -3.63
N PHE A 22 11.58 4.41 -3.73
CA PHE A 22 11.13 4.96 -5.01
C PHE A 22 12.28 5.45 -5.89
N MET A 23 13.38 5.93 -5.31
CA MET A 23 14.54 6.33 -6.10
C MET A 23 15.21 5.17 -6.86
N VAL A 24 14.97 3.92 -6.44
CA VAL A 24 15.52 2.74 -7.11
C VAL A 24 14.77 2.36 -8.39
N ILE A 25 13.49 2.73 -8.51
CA ILE A 25 12.61 2.29 -9.61
C ILE A 25 13.17 2.60 -11.01
N PRO A 26 13.64 3.82 -11.32
CA PRO A 26 14.25 4.08 -12.63
C PRO A 26 15.58 3.33 -12.84
N ALA A 27 16.41 3.27 -11.79
CA ALA A 27 17.77 2.70 -11.89
C ALA A 27 17.75 1.16 -12.03
N ILE A 28 16.76 0.47 -11.45
CA ILE A 28 16.72 -1.01 -11.51
C ILE A 28 16.44 -1.50 -12.93
N THR A 29 15.71 -0.77 -13.74
CA THR A 29 15.45 -1.13 -15.13
C THR A 29 16.76 -1.18 -15.92
N ASP A 30 17.62 -0.18 -15.76
CA ASP A 30 18.93 -0.12 -16.43
C ASP A 30 19.85 -1.25 -15.97
N VAL A 31 19.85 -1.55 -14.65
CA VAL A 31 20.64 -2.67 -14.12
C VAL A 31 20.12 -4.01 -14.62
N THR A 32 18.80 -4.19 -14.69
CA THR A 32 18.19 -5.41 -15.22
C THR A 32 18.57 -5.64 -16.68
N MET A 33 18.46 -4.60 -17.50
CA MET A 33 18.83 -4.67 -18.92
C MET A 33 20.31 -4.97 -19.12
N SER A 34 21.18 -4.28 -18.40
CA SER A 34 22.64 -4.50 -18.51
C SER A 34 23.10 -5.87 -17.99
N ALA A 35 22.41 -6.44 -16.99
CA ALA A 35 22.73 -7.75 -16.42
C ALA A 35 22.24 -8.93 -17.27
N LEU A 36 21.06 -8.81 -17.88
CA LEU A 36 20.39 -9.89 -18.63
C LEU A 36 20.67 -9.84 -20.14
N CYS A 37 20.65 -8.64 -20.73
CA CYS A 37 20.74 -8.43 -22.18
C CYS A 37 21.70 -7.27 -22.49
N PRO A 38 23.00 -7.42 -22.24
CA PRO A 38 23.97 -6.35 -22.46
C PRO A 38 24.00 -5.92 -23.94
N GLY A 39 23.83 -4.62 -24.18
CA GLY A 39 23.87 -4.02 -25.53
C GLY A 39 22.57 -4.15 -26.34
N GLN A 40 21.48 -4.68 -25.78
CA GLN A 40 20.18 -4.73 -26.42
C GLN A 40 19.23 -3.67 -25.86
N ASN A 41 18.42 -3.06 -26.72
CA ASN A 41 17.40 -2.08 -26.31
C ASN A 41 16.11 -2.73 -25.83
N GLU A 42 15.88 -4.00 -26.18
CA GLU A 42 14.71 -4.80 -25.80
C GLU A 42 15.17 -6.16 -25.28
N CYS A 43 14.56 -6.61 -24.19
CA CYS A 43 14.90 -7.87 -23.54
C CYS A 43 13.62 -8.57 -23.04
N SER A 44 13.16 -9.57 -23.79
CA SER A 44 11.98 -10.37 -23.42
C SER A 44 12.20 -11.08 -22.08
N LEU A 45 13.41 -11.57 -21.80
CA LEU A 45 13.75 -12.23 -20.54
C LEU A 45 13.57 -11.30 -19.33
N ALA A 46 13.98 -10.02 -19.45
CA ALA A 46 13.78 -9.03 -18.39
C ALA A 46 12.30 -8.79 -18.09
N ILE A 47 11.47 -8.72 -19.13
CA ILE A 47 10.02 -8.54 -19.00
C ILE A 47 9.40 -9.73 -18.28
N TYR A 48 9.72 -10.96 -18.72
CA TYR A 48 9.18 -12.18 -18.08
C TYR A 48 9.62 -12.31 -16.62
N LEU A 49 10.89 -12.09 -16.30
CA LEU A 49 11.40 -12.18 -14.94
C LEU A 49 10.74 -11.13 -14.04
N THR A 50 10.59 -9.90 -14.52
CA THR A 50 9.92 -8.84 -13.75
C THR A 50 8.44 -9.18 -13.52
N GLY A 51 7.74 -9.71 -14.53
CA GLY A 51 6.35 -10.14 -14.40
C GLY A 51 6.16 -11.30 -13.41
N ILE A 52 7.02 -12.32 -13.47
CA ILE A 52 7.01 -13.44 -12.51
C ILE A 52 7.30 -12.92 -11.09
N GLN A 53 8.28 -12.04 -10.94
CA GLN A 53 8.61 -11.42 -9.66
C GLN A 53 7.40 -10.70 -9.06
N GLN A 54 6.73 -9.87 -9.83
CA GLN A 54 5.52 -9.14 -9.40
C GLN A 54 4.39 -10.10 -8.98
N ALA A 55 4.17 -11.17 -9.74
CA ALA A 55 3.15 -12.16 -9.41
C ALA A 55 3.44 -12.88 -8.09
N ILE A 56 4.69 -13.31 -7.88
CA ILE A 56 5.11 -13.98 -6.63
C ILE A 56 4.98 -13.01 -5.44
N MET A 57 5.44 -11.78 -5.60
CA MET A 57 5.34 -10.74 -4.56
C MET A 57 3.87 -10.46 -4.22
N GLY A 58 3.02 -10.29 -5.23
CA GLY A 58 1.59 -10.06 -5.04
C GLY A 58 0.89 -11.21 -4.29
N MET A 59 1.18 -12.46 -4.63
CA MET A 59 0.65 -13.62 -3.89
C MET A 59 1.17 -13.67 -2.45
N GLY A 60 2.45 -13.36 -2.23
CA GLY A 60 3.03 -13.30 -0.90
C GLY A 60 2.38 -12.22 -0.03
N THR A 61 2.24 -11.02 -0.57
CA THR A 61 1.63 -9.89 0.16
C THR A 61 0.15 -10.11 0.46
N LEU A 62 -0.58 -10.81 -0.40
CA LEU A 62 -1.97 -11.19 -0.13
C LEU A 62 -2.12 -11.96 1.20
N VAL A 63 -1.19 -12.88 1.47
CA VAL A 63 -1.19 -13.68 2.70
C VAL A 63 -0.57 -12.90 3.86
N MET A 64 0.54 -12.22 3.61
CA MET A 64 1.33 -11.58 4.66
C MET A 64 0.71 -10.29 5.20
N MET A 65 -0.05 -9.53 4.40
CA MET A 65 -0.65 -8.27 4.86
C MET A 65 -1.64 -8.43 6.01
N PRO A 66 -2.65 -9.32 5.94
CA PRO A 66 -3.55 -9.57 7.07
C PRO A 66 -2.81 -10.12 8.29
N LEU A 67 -1.81 -10.98 8.06
CA LEU A 67 -1.00 -11.57 9.12
C LEU A 67 -0.20 -10.49 9.87
N ILE A 68 0.52 -9.62 9.16
CA ILE A 68 1.33 -8.54 9.74
C ILE A 68 0.42 -7.54 10.47
N GLY A 69 -0.73 -7.22 9.89
CA GLY A 69 -1.74 -6.37 10.52
C GLY A 69 -2.18 -6.91 11.88
N ASN A 70 -2.57 -8.19 11.93
CA ASN A 70 -3.01 -8.84 13.15
C ASN A 70 -1.86 -9.01 14.18
N LEU A 71 -0.66 -9.42 13.73
CA LEU A 71 0.51 -9.51 14.62
C LEU A 71 0.86 -8.15 15.23
N SER A 72 0.67 -7.06 14.49
CA SER A 72 0.96 -5.72 14.98
C SER A 72 0.01 -5.27 16.09
N ASP A 73 -1.22 -5.78 16.14
CA ASP A 73 -2.16 -5.55 17.23
C ASP A 73 -1.71 -6.26 18.53
N THR A 74 -0.93 -7.34 18.39
CA THR A 74 -0.47 -8.13 19.54
C THR A 74 0.93 -7.71 20.02
N TYR A 75 1.87 -7.49 19.09
CA TYR A 75 3.29 -7.26 19.41
C TYR A 75 3.70 -5.80 19.39
N GLY A 76 2.79 -4.89 19.00
CA GLY A 76 3.04 -3.46 18.89
C GLY A 76 3.49 -3.03 17.50
N ARG A 77 3.18 -1.76 17.19
CA ARG A 77 3.40 -1.19 15.84
C ARG A 77 4.87 -0.99 15.52
N LYS A 78 5.63 -0.43 16.49
CA LYS A 78 7.06 -0.14 16.31
C LYS A 78 7.88 -1.42 16.14
N ALA A 79 7.56 -2.46 16.89
CA ALA A 79 8.23 -3.75 16.78
C ALA A 79 8.02 -4.35 15.39
N MET A 80 6.78 -4.35 14.91
CA MET A 80 6.42 -4.89 13.59
C MET A 80 6.92 -4.03 12.42
N LEU A 81 7.03 -2.69 12.56
CA LEU A 81 7.66 -1.82 11.57
C LEU A 81 9.16 -2.11 11.38
N THR A 82 9.84 -2.56 12.43
CA THR A 82 11.27 -2.81 12.38
C THR A 82 11.63 -3.91 11.37
N LEU A 83 10.84 -4.99 11.32
CA LEU A 83 11.11 -6.14 10.47
C LEU A 83 11.15 -5.81 8.96
N PRO A 84 10.08 -5.22 8.36
CA PRO A 84 10.09 -4.90 6.95
C PRO A 84 11.14 -3.84 6.58
N MET A 85 11.41 -2.88 7.47
CA MET A 85 12.43 -1.85 7.21
C MET A 85 13.84 -2.45 7.15
N ILE A 86 14.19 -3.37 8.06
CA ILE A 86 15.49 -4.07 8.02
C ILE A 86 15.58 -4.96 6.79
N LEU A 87 14.56 -5.75 6.49
CA LEU A 87 14.56 -6.66 5.36
C LEU A 87 14.71 -5.94 4.02
N THR A 88 14.17 -4.73 3.89
CA THR A 88 14.30 -3.91 2.67
C THR A 88 15.75 -3.45 2.43
N ILE A 89 16.57 -3.29 3.47
CA ILE A 89 17.98 -2.88 3.33
C ILE A 89 18.79 -3.95 2.60
N ILE A 90 18.52 -5.24 2.81
CA ILE A 90 19.32 -6.35 2.30
C ILE A 90 19.46 -6.31 0.77
N PRO A 91 18.37 -6.32 -0.03
CA PRO A 91 18.50 -6.26 -1.49
C PRO A 91 19.12 -4.95 -1.97
N LEU A 92 18.88 -3.81 -1.31
CA LEU A 92 19.49 -2.54 -1.65
C LEU A 92 21.00 -2.55 -1.45
N ALA A 93 21.49 -3.13 -0.35
CA ALA A 93 22.91 -3.26 -0.05
C ALA A 93 23.64 -4.13 -1.08
N ILE A 94 23.02 -5.18 -1.61
CA ILE A 94 23.60 -6.04 -2.63
C ILE A 94 23.92 -5.23 -3.90
N LEU A 95 22.95 -4.45 -4.41
CA LEU A 95 23.17 -3.64 -5.61
C LEU A 95 24.03 -2.39 -5.35
N ALA A 96 24.04 -1.88 -4.11
CA ALA A 96 24.97 -0.84 -3.70
C ALA A 96 26.42 -1.33 -3.75
N TYR A 97 26.67 -2.59 -3.41
CA TYR A 97 28.01 -3.20 -3.46
C TYR A 97 28.44 -3.51 -4.90
N SER A 98 27.64 -4.24 -5.66
CA SER A 98 27.97 -4.61 -7.05
C SER A 98 26.70 -4.85 -7.89
N ARG A 99 26.79 -4.55 -9.20
CA ARG A 99 25.72 -4.68 -10.19
C ARG A 99 26.04 -5.69 -11.27
N THR A 100 27.03 -6.55 -11.05
CA THR A 100 27.34 -7.65 -11.97
C THR A 100 26.20 -8.66 -12.01
N LYS A 101 26.15 -9.48 -13.06
CA LYS A 101 25.09 -10.46 -13.31
C LYS A 101 24.80 -11.36 -12.10
N ASN A 102 25.84 -11.81 -11.38
CA ASN A 102 25.67 -12.69 -10.21
C ASN A 102 25.00 -11.95 -9.03
N TYR A 103 25.43 -10.69 -8.77
CA TYR A 103 24.80 -9.87 -7.74
C TYR A 103 23.37 -9.45 -8.10
N TYR A 104 23.08 -9.27 -9.39
CA TYR A 104 21.72 -9.04 -9.85
C TYR A 104 20.81 -10.24 -9.56
N TYR A 105 21.24 -11.47 -9.82
CA TYR A 105 20.43 -12.66 -9.47
C TYR A 105 20.26 -12.81 -7.96
N ALA A 106 21.28 -12.55 -7.16
CA ALA A 106 21.16 -12.54 -5.70
C ALA A 106 20.15 -11.48 -5.23
N TYR A 107 20.23 -10.27 -5.79
CA TYR A 107 19.24 -9.21 -5.55
C TYR A 107 17.82 -9.67 -5.94
N TYR A 108 17.66 -10.23 -7.14
CA TYR A 108 16.37 -10.66 -7.66
C TYR A 108 15.68 -11.66 -6.71
N VAL A 109 16.40 -12.69 -6.29
CA VAL A 109 15.86 -13.71 -5.36
C VAL A 109 15.56 -13.09 -3.99
N LEU A 110 16.51 -12.36 -3.41
CA LEU A 110 16.30 -11.77 -2.08
C LEU A 110 15.24 -10.67 -2.09
N LYS A 111 15.18 -9.84 -3.13
CA LYS A 111 14.11 -8.85 -3.29
C LYS A 111 12.74 -9.52 -3.38
N THR A 112 12.62 -10.61 -4.14
CA THR A 112 11.35 -11.35 -4.25
C THR A 112 10.90 -11.89 -2.89
N LEU A 113 11.80 -12.55 -2.17
CA LEU A 113 11.48 -13.12 -0.85
C LEU A 113 11.17 -12.04 0.20
N THR A 114 11.97 -10.98 0.26
CA THR A 114 11.74 -9.90 1.24
C THR A 114 10.49 -9.09 0.90
N ALA A 115 10.21 -8.85 -0.38
CA ALA A 115 9.06 -8.07 -0.80
C ALA A 115 7.72 -8.74 -0.47
N MET A 116 7.66 -10.08 -0.44
CA MET A 116 6.46 -10.80 0.05
C MET A 116 6.04 -10.36 1.46
N VAL A 117 7.00 -9.93 2.27
CA VAL A 117 6.76 -9.46 3.65
C VAL A 117 6.77 -7.94 3.75
N CYS A 118 7.65 -7.26 3.01
CA CYS A 118 7.94 -5.84 3.19
C CYS A 118 7.02 -4.94 2.37
N GLU A 119 6.61 -5.38 1.19
CA GLU A 119 5.86 -4.53 0.26
C GLU A 119 4.48 -4.19 0.82
N GLY A 120 4.19 -2.90 0.97
CA GLY A 120 2.97 -2.41 1.59
C GLY A 120 2.91 -2.51 3.11
N SER A 121 3.76 -3.33 3.78
CA SER A 121 3.72 -3.53 5.23
C SER A 121 3.97 -2.25 6.01
N VAL A 122 4.98 -1.47 5.62
CA VAL A 122 5.29 -0.19 6.29
C VAL A 122 4.13 0.78 6.19
N HIS A 123 3.48 0.85 5.02
CA HIS A 123 2.30 1.71 4.83
C HIS A 123 1.10 1.22 5.65
N CYS A 124 0.82 -0.09 5.65
CA CYS A 124 -0.25 -0.70 6.45
C CYS A 124 -0.06 -0.42 7.95
N LEU A 125 1.15 -0.65 8.47
CA LEU A 125 1.48 -0.42 9.87
C LEU A 125 1.46 1.06 10.25
N ALA A 126 1.88 1.95 9.34
CA ALA A 126 1.78 3.39 9.54
C ALA A 126 0.32 3.86 9.65
N LEU A 127 -0.58 3.32 8.81
CA LEU A 127 -2.01 3.60 8.90
C LEU A 127 -2.60 3.09 10.22
N ALA A 128 -2.22 1.89 10.66
CA ALA A 128 -2.66 1.37 11.96
C ALA A 128 -2.14 2.23 13.12
N TYR A 129 -0.87 2.66 13.08
CA TYR A 129 -0.30 3.58 14.06
C TYR A 129 -1.06 4.92 14.13
N VAL A 130 -1.41 5.49 12.97
CA VAL A 130 -2.23 6.72 12.92
C VAL A 130 -3.62 6.46 13.51
N ALA A 131 -4.25 5.32 13.18
CA ALA A 131 -5.56 4.97 13.71
C ALA A 131 -5.60 4.83 15.24
N ASP A 132 -4.49 4.36 15.85
CA ASP A 132 -4.35 4.23 17.30
C ASP A 132 -4.18 5.61 18.01
N ASN A 133 -3.53 6.57 17.35
CA ASN A 133 -3.11 7.83 17.99
C ASN A 133 -4.00 9.03 17.64
N VAL A 134 -4.82 8.92 16.57
CA VAL A 134 -5.63 10.02 16.04
C VAL A 134 -7.11 9.74 16.26
N PRO A 135 -7.88 10.72 16.80
CA PRO A 135 -9.33 10.57 16.97
C PRO A 135 -10.02 10.39 15.62
N GLU A 136 -11.13 9.65 15.62
CA GLU A 136 -11.87 9.27 14.40
C GLU A 136 -12.24 10.46 13.52
N SER A 137 -12.62 11.59 14.13
CA SER A 137 -13.02 12.81 13.40
C SER A 137 -11.89 13.43 12.54
N ARG A 138 -10.63 13.18 12.88
CA ARG A 138 -9.45 13.69 12.16
C ARG A 138 -8.67 12.61 11.40
N ARG A 139 -9.06 11.36 11.54
CA ARG A 139 -8.33 10.18 11.02
C ARG A 139 -8.17 10.24 9.51
N VAL A 140 -9.23 10.58 8.79
CA VAL A 140 -9.20 10.69 7.32
C VAL A 140 -8.23 11.77 6.83
N SER A 141 -8.18 12.92 7.50
CA SER A 141 -7.24 14.01 7.17
C SER A 141 -5.79 13.57 7.35
N VAL A 142 -5.49 12.86 8.44
CA VAL A 142 -4.14 12.38 8.73
C VAL A 142 -3.74 11.23 7.80
N PHE A 143 -4.67 10.36 7.42
CA PHE A 143 -4.45 9.35 6.37
C PHE A 143 -4.14 10.00 5.03
N GLY A 144 -4.82 11.09 4.69
CA GLY A 144 -4.52 11.90 3.51
C GLY A 144 -3.09 12.46 3.55
N ILE A 145 -2.70 13.08 4.67
CA ILE A 145 -1.34 13.61 4.86
C ILE A 145 -0.28 12.49 4.74
N LEU A 146 -0.52 11.33 5.35
CA LEU A 146 0.39 10.17 5.28
C LEU A 146 0.58 9.70 3.83
N THR A 147 -0.51 9.61 3.07
CA THR A 147 -0.47 9.21 1.66
C THR A 147 0.20 10.30 0.81
N GLY A 148 -0.06 11.58 1.08
CA GLY A 148 0.57 12.73 0.43
C GLY A 148 2.08 12.78 0.64
N ILE A 149 2.55 12.40 1.83
CA ILE A 149 3.99 12.23 2.11
C ILE A 149 4.58 11.10 1.27
N GLY A 150 3.84 9.99 1.09
CA GLY A 150 4.23 8.94 0.17
C GLY A 150 4.37 9.43 -1.26
N SER A 151 3.40 10.21 -1.76
CA SER A 151 3.43 10.83 -3.09
C SER A 151 4.59 11.82 -3.26
N SER A 152 4.87 12.64 -2.23
CA SER A 152 6.01 13.57 -2.25
C SER A 152 7.35 12.83 -2.28
N ALA A 153 7.48 11.75 -1.50
CA ALA A 153 8.67 10.90 -1.51
C ALA A 153 8.87 10.22 -2.89
N PHE A 154 7.79 9.81 -3.56
CA PHE A 154 7.83 9.29 -4.92
C PHE A 154 8.38 10.33 -5.92
N VAL A 155 7.85 11.55 -5.90
CA VAL A 155 8.32 12.63 -6.77
C VAL A 155 9.78 12.96 -6.49
N CYS A 156 10.15 13.19 -5.23
CA CYS A 156 11.52 13.50 -4.83
C CYS A 156 12.50 12.37 -5.16
N GLY A 157 12.11 11.11 -4.92
CA GLY A 157 12.90 9.92 -5.21
C GLY A 157 13.21 9.79 -6.69
N ASN A 158 12.18 9.89 -7.54
CA ASN A 158 12.36 9.81 -9.00
C ASN A 158 13.17 10.99 -9.56
N LEU A 159 12.95 12.21 -9.05
CA LEU A 159 13.74 13.38 -9.49
C LEU A 159 15.21 13.28 -9.09
N SER A 160 15.53 12.75 -7.91
CA SER A 160 16.90 12.62 -7.43
C SER A 160 17.76 11.72 -8.34
N THR A 161 17.16 10.73 -9.00
CA THR A 161 17.87 9.83 -9.92
C THR A 161 18.39 10.53 -11.17
N ARG A 162 17.85 11.68 -11.54
CA ARG A 162 18.35 12.48 -12.67
C ARG A 162 19.74 13.05 -12.41
N PHE A 163 20.13 13.20 -11.14
CA PHE A 163 21.40 13.78 -10.72
C PHE A 163 22.40 12.72 -10.25
N LEU A 164 21.98 11.46 -10.15
CA LEU A 164 22.80 10.37 -9.61
C LEU A 164 23.11 9.33 -10.70
N SER A 165 24.31 8.78 -10.67
CA SER A 165 24.62 7.58 -11.45
C SER A 165 23.84 6.39 -10.90
N PRO A 166 23.57 5.33 -11.69
CA PRO A 166 22.92 4.12 -11.18
C PRO A 166 23.63 3.53 -9.96
N ALA A 167 24.96 3.61 -9.92
CA ALA A 167 25.76 3.18 -8.77
C ALA A 167 25.46 3.97 -7.51
N SER A 168 25.54 5.29 -7.62
CA SER A 168 25.30 6.21 -6.49
C SER A 168 23.85 6.12 -6.02
N THR A 169 22.90 5.88 -6.92
CA THR A 169 21.48 5.72 -6.58
C THR A 169 21.27 4.58 -5.59
N PHE A 170 21.84 3.39 -5.82
CA PHE A 170 21.70 2.27 -4.88
C PHE A 170 22.43 2.51 -3.56
N GLN A 171 23.60 3.16 -3.58
CA GLN A 171 24.33 3.50 -2.36
C GLN A 171 23.57 4.51 -1.50
N VAL A 172 23.05 5.58 -2.10
CA VAL A 172 22.22 6.58 -1.40
C VAL A 172 20.94 5.93 -0.89
N SER A 173 20.27 5.13 -1.71
CA SER A 173 19.06 4.41 -1.30
C SER A 173 19.30 3.51 -0.09
N ALA A 174 20.33 2.68 -0.11
CA ALA A 174 20.69 1.81 1.01
C ALA A 174 21.02 2.63 2.27
N SER A 175 21.79 3.72 2.14
CA SER A 175 22.15 4.59 3.25
C SER A 175 20.90 5.27 3.86
N VAL A 176 20.00 5.79 3.04
CA VAL A 176 18.75 6.41 3.52
C VAL A 176 17.85 5.38 4.16
N ALA A 177 17.77 4.14 3.65
CA ALA A 177 16.98 3.06 4.28
C ALA A 177 17.52 2.69 5.68
N VAL A 178 18.84 2.66 5.86
CA VAL A 178 19.47 2.47 7.18
C VAL A 178 19.13 3.64 8.10
N ILE A 179 19.30 4.88 7.64
CA ILE A 179 18.97 6.09 8.42
C ILE A 179 17.49 6.08 8.83
N ALA A 180 16.58 5.76 7.90
CA ALA A 180 15.15 5.65 8.19
C ALA A 180 14.85 4.63 9.29
N THR A 181 15.50 3.47 9.23
CA THR A 181 15.31 2.40 10.22
C THR A 181 15.85 2.78 11.59
N VAL A 182 17.06 3.37 11.64
CA VAL A 182 17.67 3.87 12.89
C VAL A 182 16.83 5.01 13.47
N TYR A 183 16.42 5.97 12.66
CA TYR A 183 15.56 7.08 13.06
C TYR A 183 14.25 6.57 13.67
N MET A 184 13.58 5.64 13.01
CA MET A 184 12.35 5.02 13.51
C MET A 184 12.59 4.36 14.88
N ARG A 185 13.67 3.60 15.03
CA ARG A 185 13.98 2.90 16.29
C ARG A 185 14.26 3.83 17.44
N ILE A 186 14.90 4.98 17.21
CA ILE A 186 15.25 5.94 18.26
C ILE A 186 14.06 6.82 18.62
N PHE A 187 13.40 7.42 17.63
CA PHE A 187 12.47 8.52 17.85
C PHE A 187 11.00 8.13 17.86
N LEU A 188 10.60 7.02 17.19
CA LEU A 188 9.19 6.62 17.16
C LEU A 188 8.80 5.98 18.50
N PRO A 189 7.83 6.53 19.25
CA PRO A 189 7.26 5.86 20.41
C PRO A 189 6.38 4.67 20.00
N GLU A 190 6.16 3.72 20.90
CA GLU A 190 5.17 2.65 20.67
C GLU A 190 3.75 3.23 20.81
N SER A 191 2.83 2.84 19.94
CA SER A 191 1.44 3.33 19.98
C SER A 191 0.54 2.53 20.91
N ILE A 192 0.83 1.23 21.06
CA ILE A 192 0.10 0.32 21.93
C ILE A 192 0.94 0.07 23.17
N ASN A 193 0.38 0.36 24.34
CA ASN A 193 0.94 -0.16 25.58
C ASN A 193 0.66 -1.68 25.58
N VAL A 194 1.64 -2.46 25.16
CA VAL A 194 1.63 -3.91 25.40
C VAL A 194 1.60 -4.08 26.92
N VAL A 195 0.43 -4.36 27.45
CA VAL A 195 0.29 -4.79 28.84
C VAL A 195 0.97 -6.14 28.91
N VAL A 196 2.25 -6.12 29.23
CA VAL A 196 2.91 -7.31 29.76
C VAL A 196 2.18 -7.55 31.07
N GLU A 197 1.29 -8.52 31.12
CA GLU A 197 0.79 -9.09 32.38
C GLU A 197 1.98 -9.68 33.13
N ASN A 198 2.83 -8.83 33.66
CA ASN A 198 3.62 -9.13 34.84
C ASN A 198 2.60 -9.07 35.97
N GLY A 199 2.20 -10.24 36.46
CA GLY A 199 1.33 -10.36 37.59
C GLY A 199 1.81 -9.47 38.74
N VAL A 200 1.14 -8.34 38.90
CA VAL A 200 1.07 -7.58 40.15
C VAL A 200 -0.40 -7.62 40.53
N SER A 201 -0.68 -8.57 41.40
CA SER A 201 -1.88 -8.66 42.20
C SER A 201 -2.12 -7.35 42.94
N THR A 202 -3.21 -6.65 42.59
CA THR A 202 -3.82 -5.73 43.54
C THR A 202 -4.57 -6.58 44.56
N GLU A 203 -4.15 -6.42 45.80
CA GLU A 203 -4.68 -7.08 46.97
C GLU A 203 -6.18 -6.89 47.16
N ALA A 204 -6.90 -7.97 47.25
CA ALA A 204 -8.00 -8.11 48.19
C ALA A 204 -8.16 -9.59 48.59
N ASN A 205 -7.58 -9.94 49.75
CA ASN A 205 -7.92 -11.04 50.65
C ASN A 205 -8.36 -12.38 50.08
N VAL A 206 -7.55 -13.45 50.29
CA VAL A 206 -7.82 -14.55 51.20
C VAL A 206 -6.80 -15.69 50.97
N ARG A 207 -5.92 -15.87 51.94
CA ARG A 207 -5.32 -17.07 52.55
C ARG A 207 -5.11 -18.37 51.76
N LEU A 208 -3.83 -18.78 51.83
CA LEU A 208 -3.27 -20.08 52.26
C LEU A 208 -2.99 -21.17 51.20
N LEU A 209 -1.69 -21.48 51.17
CA LEU A 209 -1.03 -22.80 51.01
C LEU A 209 -1.12 -23.49 49.63
N ASP A 210 -0.03 -23.56 48.88
CA ASP A 210 0.90 -24.67 48.94
C ASP A 210 2.14 -24.44 48.04
N GLU A 211 3.26 -24.88 48.50
CA GLU A 211 4.54 -25.06 47.83
C GLU A 211 4.39 -26.06 46.68
N ASP A 212 4.98 -25.87 45.53
CA ASP A 212 6.08 -26.66 44.99
C ASP A 212 6.26 -26.49 43.46
N LYS A 213 7.51 -26.63 43.05
CA LYS A 213 8.06 -26.98 41.73
C LYS A 213 8.18 -25.92 40.63
N GLY A 214 9.47 -25.59 40.49
CA GLY A 214 10.03 -24.93 39.34
C GLY A 214 9.58 -25.50 38.00
N SER A 215 8.89 -24.68 37.24
CA SER A 215 8.66 -24.92 35.85
C SER A 215 9.22 -23.75 35.04
N LYS A 216 10.25 -24.04 34.23
CA LYS A 216 10.77 -23.14 33.19
C LYS A 216 9.58 -22.62 32.37
N LYS A 217 9.23 -21.33 32.52
CA LYS A 217 8.29 -20.66 31.64
C LYS A 217 8.87 -20.70 30.24
N ASN A 218 8.49 -21.68 29.44
CA ASN A 218 8.60 -21.56 27.98
C ASN A 218 7.77 -20.36 27.56
N VAL A 219 8.44 -19.29 27.15
CA VAL A 219 7.81 -18.17 26.46
C VAL A 219 7.21 -18.75 25.19
N ARG A 220 5.91 -19.02 25.18
CA ARG A 220 5.17 -19.38 23.96
C ARG A 220 5.11 -18.14 23.09
N ILE A 221 6.05 -18.05 22.15
CA ILE A 221 6.22 -16.96 21.20
C ILE A 221 5.01 -16.84 20.26
N PHE A 222 4.19 -17.89 20.14
CA PHE A 222 2.97 -17.90 19.32
C PHE A 222 1.80 -18.42 20.12
N LYS A 223 1.03 -17.53 20.73
CA LYS A 223 -0.14 -17.93 21.54
C LYS A 223 -1.34 -18.35 20.68
N THR A 224 -1.48 -17.83 19.47
CA THR A 224 -2.38 -18.31 18.40
C THR A 224 -1.87 -17.76 17.07
N MET A 225 -1.68 -18.60 16.05
CA MET A 225 -1.51 -18.10 14.68
C MET A 225 -2.84 -17.47 14.25
N PRO A 226 -2.81 -16.23 13.76
CA PRO A 226 -4.03 -15.62 13.19
C PRO A 226 -4.51 -16.49 12.05
N SER A 227 -5.73 -16.99 12.16
CA SER A 227 -6.36 -17.82 11.13
C SER A 227 -6.90 -16.94 10.01
N PHE A 228 -6.94 -17.46 8.78
CA PHE A 228 -7.73 -16.87 7.69
C PHE A 228 -9.20 -16.68 8.10
N ASP A 229 -9.70 -17.54 9.00
CA ASP A 229 -11.05 -17.44 9.55
C ASP A 229 -11.30 -16.12 10.29
N ASP A 230 -10.29 -15.56 10.98
CA ASP A 230 -10.38 -14.25 11.63
C ASP A 230 -10.60 -13.11 10.63
N THR A 231 -9.95 -13.20 9.47
CA THR A 231 -10.10 -12.21 8.39
C THR A 231 -11.47 -12.33 7.73
N VAL A 232 -11.93 -13.56 7.50
CA VAL A 232 -13.28 -13.82 6.95
C VAL A 232 -14.36 -13.40 7.94
N CYS A 233 -14.15 -13.64 9.24
CA CYS A 233 -15.06 -13.19 10.29
C CYS A 233 -15.17 -11.66 10.31
N LEU A 234 -14.03 -10.95 10.20
CA LEU A 234 -14.00 -9.49 10.12
C LEU A 234 -14.77 -8.97 8.88
N LEU A 235 -14.61 -9.60 7.73
CA LEU A 235 -15.36 -9.24 6.52
C LEU A 235 -16.86 -9.43 6.67
N ARG A 236 -17.29 -10.38 7.47
CA ARG A 236 -18.73 -10.66 7.73
C ARG A 236 -19.28 -9.87 8.91
N SER A 237 -18.45 -9.30 9.76
CA SER A 237 -18.87 -8.62 10.99
C SER A 237 -19.66 -7.33 10.75
N SER A 238 -19.40 -6.61 9.65
CA SER A 238 -20.03 -5.34 9.31
C SER A 238 -20.31 -5.25 7.81
N LEU A 239 -21.53 -4.93 7.45
CA LEU A 239 -21.90 -4.67 6.06
C LEU A 239 -21.08 -3.53 5.48
N THR A 240 -20.85 -2.46 6.26
CA THR A 240 -20.03 -1.30 5.85
C THR A 240 -18.58 -1.70 5.60
N PHE A 241 -18.00 -2.57 6.47
CA PHE A 241 -16.64 -3.07 6.26
C PHE A 241 -16.56 -3.95 5.01
N SER A 242 -17.53 -4.83 4.78
CA SER A 242 -17.62 -5.65 3.57
C SER A 242 -17.72 -4.80 2.30
N GLN A 243 -18.58 -3.77 2.31
CA GLN A 243 -18.70 -2.82 1.19
C GLN A 243 -17.39 -2.06 0.96
N ALA A 244 -16.73 -1.58 2.02
CA ALA A 244 -15.42 -0.94 1.93
C ALA A 244 -14.36 -1.89 1.35
N ALA A 245 -14.39 -3.16 1.70
CA ALA A 245 -13.51 -4.20 1.16
C ALA A 245 -13.72 -4.42 -0.36
N ILE A 246 -14.97 -4.45 -0.80
CA ILE A 246 -15.32 -4.54 -2.24
C ILE A 246 -14.83 -3.29 -2.98
N VAL A 247 -15.09 -2.10 -2.44
CA VAL A 247 -14.59 -0.84 -3.01
C VAL A 247 -13.07 -0.84 -3.11
N ALA A 248 -12.36 -1.30 -2.05
CA ALA A 248 -10.90 -1.43 -2.05
C ALA A 248 -10.40 -2.32 -3.20
N PHE A 249 -11.00 -3.49 -3.36
CA PHE A 249 -10.62 -4.44 -4.41
C PHE A 249 -10.80 -3.84 -5.80
N PHE A 250 -12.00 -3.32 -6.12
CA PHE A 250 -12.28 -2.79 -7.46
C PHE A 250 -11.52 -1.50 -7.75
N THR A 251 -11.27 -0.65 -6.76
CA THR A 251 -10.42 0.54 -6.93
C THR A 251 -9.00 0.16 -7.28
N ASN A 252 -8.38 -0.75 -6.50
CA ASN A 252 -7.03 -1.22 -6.79
C ASN A 252 -6.96 -1.97 -8.14
N LEU A 253 -7.98 -2.77 -8.47
CA LEU A 253 -8.06 -3.48 -9.74
C LEU A 253 -8.02 -2.52 -10.94
N GLY A 254 -8.79 -1.42 -10.87
CA GLY A 254 -8.83 -0.40 -11.91
C GLY A 254 -7.53 0.40 -11.98
N ASP A 255 -7.00 0.86 -10.86
CA ASP A 255 -5.80 1.69 -10.80
C ASP A 255 -4.57 0.93 -11.32
N VAL A 256 -4.39 -0.33 -10.91
CA VAL A 256 -3.29 -1.19 -11.42
C VAL A 256 -3.50 -1.54 -12.90
N GLY A 257 -4.77 -1.71 -13.33
CA GLY A 257 -5.12 -1.92 -14.73
C GLY A 257 -4.73 -0.73 -15.62
N LEU A 258 -4.95 0.49 -15.13
CA LEU A 258 -4.45 1.69 -15.82
C LEU A 258 -2.93 1.66 -15.95
N HIS A 259 -2.21 1.44 -14.85
CA HIS A 259 -0.75 1.40 -14.88
C HIS A 259 -0.18 0.34 -15.82
N ALA A 260 -0.84 -0.80 -15.93
CA ALA A 260 -0.43 -1.88 -16.84
C ALA A 260 -0.64 -1.52 -18.33
N ALA A 261 -1.68 -0.74 -18.64
CA ALA A 261 -2.08 -0.42 -20.02
C ALA A 261 -1.55 0.92 -20.52
N LEU A 262 -1.45 1.94 -19.65
CA LEU A 262 -1.30 3.34 -20.03
C LEU A 262 -0.06 3.63 -20.87
N LEU A 263 1.10 3.12 -20.46
CA LEU A 263 2.36 3.35 -21.19
C LEU A 263 2.29 2.84 -22.62
N TYR A 264 1.80 1.61 -22.79
CA TYR A 264 1.68 0.98 -24.11
C TYR A 264 0.65 1.69 -24.98
N TYR A 265 -0.49 2.07 -24.41
CA TYR A 265 -1.52 2.82 -25.07
C TYR A 265 -1.03 4.20 -25.56
N LEU A 266 -0.38 4.98 -24.70
CA LEU A 266 0.14 6.29 -25.06
C LEU A 266 1.25 6.21 -26.11
N LYS A 267 2.09 5.17 -26.05
CA LYS A 267 3.13 4.93 -27.05
C LYS A 267 2.54 4.54 -28.40
N ALA A 268 1.55 3.64 -28.41
CA ALA A 268 0.93 3.17 -29.65
C ALA A 268 0.05 4.22 -30.32
N SER A 269 -0.76 4.96 -29.53
CA SER A 269 -1.75 5.89 -30.08
C SER A 269 -1.19 7.28 -30.36
N PHE A 270 -0.23 7.76 -29.54
CA PHE A 270 0.27 9.14 -29.58
C PHE A 270 1.79 9.25 -29.72
N HIS A 271 2.51 8.12 -29.87
CA HIS A 271 3.95 8.07 -30.00
C HIS A 271 4.71 8.73 -28.82
N PHE A 272 4.16 8.63 -27.61
CA PHE A 272 4.79 9.20 -26.42
C PHE A 272 6.21 8.66 -26.24
N ASN A 273 7.15 9.58 -26.01
CA ASN A 273 8.50 9.23 -25.62
C ASN A 273 8.62 9.07 -24.09
N LYS A 274 9.77 8.57 -23.63
CA LYS A 274 10.02 8.35 -22.19
C LYS A 274 9.88 9.63 -21.36
N ASN A 275 10.26 10.79 -21.90
CA ASN A 275 10.21 12.05 -21.19
C ASN A 275 8.77 12.53 -21.01
N GLN A 276 7.93 12.44 -22.04
CA GLN A 276 6.51 12.81 -21.96
C GLN A 276 5.74 11.96 -20.96
N PHE A 277 6.06 10.64 -20.91
CA PHE A 277 5.48 9.75 -19.89
C PHE A 277 5.97 10.11 -18.49
N ALA A 278 7.26 10.39 -18.32
CA ALA A 278 7.81 10.82 -17.04
C ALA A 278 7.20 12.16 -16.58
N ASP A 279 6.98 13.13 -17.50
CA ASP A 279 6.34 14.39 -17.19
C ASP A 279 4.89 14.17 -16.71
N LEU A 280 4.14 13.27 -17.38
CA LEU A 280 2.79 12.91 -16.97
C LEU A 280 2.78 12.31 -15.54
N MET A 281 3.73 11.41 -15.22
CA MET A 281 3.84 10.84 -13.88
C MET A 281 4.23 11.87 -12.82
N VAL A 282 5.10 12.81 -13.14
CA VAL A 282 5.48 13.91 -12.24
C VAL A 282 4.29 14.83 -11.99
N ILE A 283 3.54 15.20 -13.03
CA ILE A 283 2.34 16.03 -12.89
C ILE A 283 1.31 15.36 -11.98
N THR A 284 1.01 14.08 -12.20
CA THR A 284 0.07 13.33 -11.34
C THR A 284 0.57 13.20 -9.91
N GLY A 285 1.87 12.99 -9.71
CA GLY A 285 2.51 12.90 -8.39
C GLY A 285 2.44 14.23 -7.62
N ILE A 286 2.73 15.35 -8.27
CA ILE A 286 2.62 16.69 -7.68
C ILE A 286 1.15 17.02 -7.36
N ALA A 287 0.24 16.77 -8.30
CA ALA A 287 -1.19 16.98 -8.10
C ALA A 287 -1.71 16.15 -6.91
N GLY A 288 -1.32 14.88 -6.83
CA GLY A 288 -1.63 13.99 -5.71
C GLY A 288 -1.08 14.50 -4.37
N THR A 289 0.16 14.97 -4.34
CA THR A 289 0.79 15.52 -3.14
C THR A 289 0.03 16.74 -2.63
N ILE A 290 -0.23 17.72 -3.51
CA ILE A 290 -0.98 18.94 -3.17
C ILE A 290 -2.37 18.60 -2.68
N SER A 291 -3.06 17.73 -3.39
CA SER A 291 -4.42 17.31 -3.08
C SER A 291 -4.51 16.64 -1.70
N GLN A 292 -3.65 15.68 -1.44
CA GLN A 292 -3.67 14.90 -0.18
C GLN A 292 -3.18 15.71 1.03
N MET A 293 -2.20 16.58 0.86
CA MET A 293 -1.66 17.37 1.97
C MET A 293 -2.45 18.64 2.28
N LEU A 294 -3.04 19.29 1.28
CA LEU A 294 -3.74 20.55 1.45
C LEU A 294 -5.26 20.43 1.32
N LEU A 295 -5.75 19.84 0.23
CA LEU A 295 -7.20 19.78 -0.03
C LEU A 295 -7.90 18.75 0.85
N MET A 296 -7.28 17.59 1.08
CA MET A 296 -7.88 16.51 1.86
C MET A 296 -8.23 16.94 3.30
N PRO A 297 -7.35 17.56 4.11
CA PRO A 297 -7.69 18.00 5.44
C PRO A 297 -8.83 19.03 5.49
N MET A 298 -8.91 19.90 4.48
CA MET A 298 -9.96 20.92 4.39
C MET A 298 -11.31 20.31 4.01
N LEU A 299 -11.34 19.46 2.97
CA LEU A 299 -12.57 18.89 2.44
C LEU A 299 -13.13 17.77 3.34
N ALA A 300 -12.27 16.99 3.99
CA ALA A 300 -12.70 15.91 4.86
C ALA A 300 -13.55 16.40 6.05
N THR A 301 -13.22 17.58 6.60
CA THR A 301 -13.98 18.18 7.70
C THR A 301 -15.28 18.84 7.22
N ALA A 302 -15.33 19.32 5.97
CA ALA A 302 -16.47 20.04 5.43
C ALA A 302 -17.54 19.11 4.79
N VAL A 303 -17.10 18.07 4.10
CA VAL A 303 -17.97 17.22 3.26
C VAL A 303 -18.31 15.90 3.92
N GLY A 304 -17.43 15.38 4.75
CA GLY A 304 -17.51 14.02 5.31
C GLY A 304 -16.84 12.98 4.41
N GLU A 305 -16.37 11.88 5.02
CA GLU A 305 -15.52 10.91 4.33
C GLU A 305 -16.28 10.02 3.34
N GLU A 306 -17.54 9.68 3.59
CA GLU A 306 -18.35 8.84 2.69
C GLU A 306 -18.67 9.57 1.39
N LYS A 307 -19.05 10.84 1.47
CA LYS A 307 -19.30 11.67 0.30
C LYS A 307 -18.00 11.95 -0.45
N LEU A 308 -16.91 12.21 0.28
CA LEU A 308 -15.60 12.48 -0.31
C LEU A 308 -15.04 11.23 -1.01
N LEU A 309 -15.30 10.02 -0.48
CA LEU A 309 -15.00 8.76 -1.15
C LEU A 309 -15.72 8.66 -2.51
N SER A 310 -17.04 8.94 -2.52
CA SER A 310 -17.83 8.86 -3.75
C SER A 310 -17.40 9.93 -4.77
N ILE A 311 -17.07 11.15 -4.33
CA ILE A 311 -16.52 12.20 -5.19
C ILE A 311 -15.17 11.75 -5.79
N GLY A 312 -14.25 11.23 -4.96
CA GLY A 312 -12.97 10.72 -5.41
C GLY A 312 -13.10 9.62 -6.47
N LEU A 313 -13.99 8.65 -6.24
CA LEU A 313 -14.25 7.56 -7.18
C LEU A 313 -14.93 8.04 -8.47
N PHE A 314 -15.84 9.02 -8.39
CA PHE A 314 -16.42 9.65 -9.58
C PHE A 314 -15.34 10.29 -10.47
N PHE A 315 -14.44 11.07 -9.86
CA PHE A 315 -13.34 11.68 -10.61
C PHE A 315 -12.34 10.63 -11.12
N ASN A 316 -12.16 9.54 -10.41
CA ASN A 316 -11.34 8.43 -10.90
C ASN A 316 -11.97 7.73 -12.11
N CYS A 317 -13.29 7.50 -12.10
CA CYS A 317 -14.02 7.02 -13.28
C CYS A 317 -13.89 7.97 -14.46
N ALA A 318 -14.10 9.28 -14.25
CA ALA A 318 -13.97 10.29 -15.29
C ALA A 318 -12.55 10.33 -15.89
N HIS A 319 -11.53 10.22 -15.02
CA HIS A 319 -10.12 10.09 -15.39
C HIS A 319 -9.89 8.91 -16.34
N MET A 320 -10.37 7.71 -15.96
CA MET A 320 -10.23 6.51 -16.79
C MET A 320 -10.94 6.60 -18.13
N ILE A 321 -12.17 7.11 -18.12
CA ILE A 321 -12.95 7.29 -19.35
C ILE A 321 -12.22 8.26 -20.29
N LEU A 322 -11.73 9.38 -19.78
CA LEU A 322 -11.05 10.37 -20.57
C LEU A 322 -9.72 9.85 -21.17
N TYR A 323 -8.98 9.01 -20.44
CA TYR A 323 -7.84 8.30 -21.01
C TYR A 323 -8.26 7.32 -22.11
N SER A 324 -9.32 6.53 -21.89
CA SER A 324 -9.72 5.49 -22.84
C SER A 324 -10.15 6.03 -24.21
N ILE A 325 -10.79 7.21 -24.22
CA ILE A 325 -11.29 7.88 -25.43
C ILE A 325 -10.41 9.04 -25.92
N ALA A 326 -9.17 9.15 -25.43
CA ALA A 326 -8.30 10.27 -25.79
C ALA A 326 -8.15 10.37 -27.31
N TRP A 327 -8.41 11.58 -27.87
CA TRP A 327 -8.38 11.87 -29.30
C TRP A 327 -7.16 12.69 -29.72
N SER A 328 -6.38 13.16 -28.75
CA SER A 328 -5.18 13.99 -29.00
C SER A 328 -4.16 13.82 -27.89
N ALA A 329 -2.89 14.10 -28.19
CA ALA A 329 -1.75 13.94 -27.25
C ALA A 329 -1.83 14.84 -25.99
N TRP A 330 -2.63 15.91 -26.00
CA TRP A 330 -2.83 16.78 -24.83
C TRP A 330 -3.89 16.25 -23.86
N VAL A 331 -4.83 15.40 -24.35
CA VAL A 331 -5.94 14.87 -23.54
C VAL A 331 -5.45 14.05 -22.31
N PRO A 332 -4.42 13.21 -22.39
CA PRO A 332 -3.83 12.55 -21.23
C PRO A 332 -3.37 13.52 -20.14
N TYR A 333 -2.82 14.69 -20.49
CA TYR A 333 -2.43 15.69 -19.51
C TYR A 333 -3.65 16.37 -18.85
N ALA A 334 -4.70 16.63 -19.64
CA ALA A 334 -5.97 17.13 -19.08
C ALA A 334 -6.62 16.07 -18.16
N ALA A 335 -6.60 14.79 -18.56
CA ALA A 335 -7.08 13.69 -17.72
C ALA A 335 -6.31 13.61 -16.40
N ALA A 336 -5.00 13.84 -16.40
CA ALA A 336 -4.17 13.84 -15.20
C ALA A 336 -4.61 14.89 -14.17
N MET A 337 -5.28 15.98 -14.58
CA MET A 337 -5.83 16.96 -13.64
C MET A 337 -6.96 16.39 -12.77
N PHE A 338 -7.69 15.38 -13.26
CA PHE A 338 -8.69 14.69 -12.45
C PHE A 338 -8.08 13.88 -11.31
N ALA A 339 -6.79 13.52 -11.42
CA ALA A 339 -6.04 12.89 -10.33
C ALA A 339 -6.06 13.75 -9.05
N LEU A 340 -6.23 15.08 -9.17
CA LEU A 340 -6.32 15.98 -8.03
C LEU A 340 -7.43 15.58 -7.03
N LEU A 341 -8.54 15.06 -7.51
CA LEU A 341 -9.68 14.66 -6.67
C LEU A 341 -9.80 13.13 -6.54
N SER A 342 -9.33 12.37 -7.51
CA SER A 342 -9.40 10.91 -7.48
C SER A 342 -8.61 10.27 -6.32
N VAL A 343 -7.51 10.90 -5.90
CA VAL A 343 -6.65 10.42 -4.81
C VAL A 343 -7.31 10.44 -3.43
N PHE A 344 -8.49 11.07 -3.27
CA PHE A 344 -9.24 11.06 -2.01
C PHE A 344 -9.82 9.70 -1.67
N SER A 345 -10.06 8.85 -2.65
CA SER A 345 -10.71 7.55 -2.46
C SER A 345 -9.98 6.67 -1.45
N THR A 346 -8.66 6.54 -1.54
CA THR A 346 -7.88 5.65 -0.68
C THR A 346 -7.89 6.06 0.80
N PRO A 347 -7.58 7.30 1.21
CA PRO A 347 -7.61 7.68 2.63
C PRO A 347 -9.02 7.67 3.22
N CYS A 348 -10.06 8.04 2.45
CA CYS A 348 -11.44 7.93 2.91
C CYS A 348 -11.85 6.47 3.17
N LEU A 349 -11.57 5.59 2.22
CA LEU A 349 -11.84 4.17 2.35
C LEU A 349 -11.18 3.55 3.59
N ARG A 350 -9.90 3.87 3.80
CA ARG A 350 -9.12 3.42 4.96
C ARG A 350 -9.69 3.95 6.29
N SER A 351 -10.17 5.18 6.30
CA SER A 351 -10.82 5.77 7.47
C SER A 351 -12.16 5.11 7.77
N ILE A 352 -13.00 4.89 6.76
CA ILE A 352 -14.29 4.18 6.90
C ILE A 352 -14.05 2.78 7.47
N ALA A 353 -13.11 2.01 6.90
CA ALA A 353 -12.78 0.68 7.40
C ALA A 353 -12.26 0.71 8.85
N SER A 354 -11.43 1.70 9.19
CA SER A 354 -10.87 1.90 10.53
C SER A 354 -11.93 2.18 11.59
N LYS A 355 -13.04 2.83 11.24
CA LYS A 355 -14.15 3.13 12.15
C LYS A 355 -15.03 1.92 12.46
N GLN A 356 -14.96 0.86 11.66
CA GLN A 356 -15.75 -0.34 11.84
C GLN A 356 -15.15 -1.35 12.83
N VAL A 357 -13.98 -1.04 13.39
CA VAL A 357 -13.26 -1.93 14.31
C VAL A 357 -12.80 -1.18 15.56
N GLY A 358 -12.61 -1.92 16.64
CA GLY A 358 -12.08 -1.37 17.90
C GLY A 358 -10.61 -0.95 17.77
N LEU A 359 -10.12 -0.20 18.78
CA LEU A 359 -8.73 0.24 18.82
C LEU A 359 -7.72 -0.91 18.81
N SER A 360 -8.08 -2.06 19.39
CA SER A 360 -7.23 -3.26 19.44
C SER A 360 -7.15 -4.04 18.12
N GLU A 361 -7.95 -3.69 17.11
CA GLU A 361 -8.07 -4.43 15.84
C GLU A 361 -7.72 -3.57 14.61
N GLN A 362 -7.11 -2.41 14.82
CA GLN A 362 -6.78 -1.47 13.73
C GLN A 362 -5.80 -2.08 12.72
N GLY A 363 -4.80 -2.81 13.19
CA GLY A 363 -3.85 -3.50 12.32
C GLY A 363 -4.51 -4.59 11.48
N LYS A 364 -5.39 -5.36 12.07
CA LYS A 364 -6.19 -6.40 11.39
C LYS A 364 -7.04 -5.80 10.27
N ALA A 365 -7.73 -4.68 10.53
CA ALA A 365 -8.54 -4.00 9.53
C ALA A 365 -7.69 -3.43 8.38
N GLN A 366 -6.61 -2.70 8.68
CA GLN A 366 -5.72 -2.15 7.65
C GLN A 366 -5.01 -3.26 6.87
N GLY A 367 -4.63 -4.35 7.54
CA GLY A 367 -4.05 -5.55 6.92
C GLY A 367 -5.01 -6.24 5.96
N CYS A 368 -6.28 -6.40 6.33
CA CYS A 368 -7.32 -6.97 5.48
C CYS A 368 -7.53 -6.14 4.20
N ILE A 369 -7.71 -4.83 4.33
CA ILE A 369 -7.86 -3.92 3.18
C ILE A 369 -6.61 -3.94 2.29
N SER A 370 -5.41 -3.98 2.86
CA SER A 370 -4.15 -4.08 2.11
C SER A 370 -4.02 -5.42 1.38
N GLY A 371 -4.41 -6.53 2.02
CA GLY A 371 -4.41 -7.86 1.41
C GLY A 371 -5.33 -7.94 0.19
N LEU A 372 -6.53 -7.34 0.27
CA LEU A 372 -7.45 -7.26 -0.87
C LEU A 372 -6.86 -6.41 -2.01
N GLY A 373 -6.16 -5.31 -1.69
CA GLY A 373 -5.39 -4.55 -2.67
C GLY A 373 -4.29 -5.40 -3.33
N SER A 374 -3.57 -6.21 -2.55
CA SER A 374 -2.56 -7.13 -3.08
C SER A 374 -3.16 -8.19 -4.01
N PHE A 375 -4.35 -8.69 -3.70
CA PHE A 375 -5.06 -9.61 -4.58
C PHE A 375 -5.42 -8.94 -5.92
N ALA A 376 -5.91 -7.70 -5.88
CA ALA A 376 -6.15 -6.92 -7.09
C ALA A 376 -4.87 -6.70 -7.92
N ASN A 377 -3.72 -6.49 -7.27
CA ASN A 377 -2.41 -6.34 -7.93
C ASN A 377 -1.97 -7.63 -8.68
N VAL A 378 -2.41 -8.81 -8.24
CA VAL A 378 -2.17 -10.07 -8.95
C VAL A 378 -3.14 -10.23 -10.13
N VAL A 379 -4.43 -10.00 -9.89
CA VAL A 379 -5.49 -10.22 -10.89
C VAL A 379 -5.39 -9.20 -12.04
N SER A 380 -5.08 -7.96 -11.74
CA SER A 380 -5.12 -6.85 -12.70
C SER A 380 -4.21 -7.07 -13.91
N PRO A 381 -2.91 -7.39 -13.78
CA PRO A 381 -2.06 -7.67 -14.94
C PRO A 381 -2.52 -8.88 -15.74
N LEU A 382 -3.06 -9.92 -15.09
CA LEU A 382 -3.55 -11.12 -15.76
C LEU A 382 -4.76 -10.84 -16.68
N VAL A 383 -5.57 -9.85 -16.32
CA VAL A 383 -6.74 -9.45 -17.10
C VAL A 383 -6.38 -8.36 -18.12
N PHE A 384 -5.74 -7.27 -17.66
CA PHE A 384 -5.59 -6.07 -18.48
C PHE A 384 -4.38 -6.11 -19.41
N SER A 385 -3.29 -6.85 -19.10
CA SER A 385 -2.14 -6.94 -20.01
C SER A 385 -2.45 -7.70 -21.29
N PRO A 386 -3.08 -8.91 -21.27
CA PRO A 386 -3.52 -9.57 -22.47
C PRO A 386 -4.54 -8.77 -23.28
N LEU A 387 -5.47 -8.10 -22.57
CA LEU A 387 -6.48 -7.25 -23.19
C LEU A 387 -5.83 -6.07 -23.92
N THR A 388 -4.85 -5.42 -23.30
CA THR A 388 -4.07 -4.34 -23.91
C THR A 388 -3.32 -4.83 -25.15
N ALA A 389 -2.65 -5.97 -25.05
CA ALA A 389 -1.93 -6.55 -26.18
C ALA A 389 -2.86 -6.88 -27.37
N LEU A 390 -4.06 -7.41 -27.08
CA LEU A 390 -5.07 -7.75 -28.08
C LEU A 390 -5.56 -6.51 -28.85
N PHE A 391 -5.89 -5.43 -28.12
CA PHE A 391 -6.47 -4.21 -28.72
C PHE A 391 -5.43 -3.27 -29.32
N LEU A 392 -4.16 -3.41 -28.98
CA LEU A 392 -3.04 -2.71 -29.62
C LEU A 392 -2.36 -3.53 -30.73
N SER A 393 -2.85 -4.76 -31.02
CA SER A 393 -2.34 -5.60 -32.10
C SER A 393 -2.70 -5.07 -33.48
N ALA A 394 -2.07 -5.62 -34.55
CA ALA A 394 -2.37 -5.26 -35.93
C ALA A 394 -3.78 -5.69 -36.38
N SER A 395 -4.42 -6.65 -35.69
CA SER A 395 -5.77 -7.16 -36.02
C SER A 395 -6.65 -7.24 -34.77
N PRO A 396 -7.06 -6.09 -34.21
CA PRO A 396 -7.94 -6.08 -33.04
C PRO A 396 -9.36 -6.55 -33.43
N PRO A 397 -10.15 -7.11 -32.49
CA PRO A 397 -11.53 -7.53 -32.73
C PRO A 397 -12.43 -6.36 -33.23
N PHE A 398 -12.18 -5.17 -32.72
CA PHE A 398 -12.76 -3.89 -33.19
C PHE A 398 -11.78 -2.76 -32.87
N HIS A 399 -11.89 -1.65 -33.62
CA HIS A 399 -10.92 -0.56 -33.56
C HIS A 399 -11.19 0.37 -32.36
N PHE A 400 -10.71 -0.01 -31.16
CA PHE A 400 -10.75 0.82 -29.96
C PHE A 400 -9.50 0.57 -29.10
N PRO A 401 -8.39 1.28 -29.37
CA PRO A 401 -7.11 1.07 -28.66
C PRO A 401 -7.19 1.26 -27.13
N GLY A 402 -8.09 2.13 -26.65
CA GLY A 402 -8.32 2.41 -25.23
C GLY A 402 -9.21 1.39 -24.49
N PHE A 403 -9.64 0.30 -25.12
CA PHE A 403 -10.61 -0.65 -24.56
C PHE A 403 -10.17 -1.26 -23.23
N SER A 404 -8.90 -1.59 -23.06
CA SER A 404 -8.36 -2.11 -21.80
C SER A 404 -8.53 -1.10 -20.66
N ILE A 405 -8.28 0.19 -20.93
CA ILE A 405 -8.46 1.27 -19.95
C ILE A 405 -9.95 1.49 -19.66
N ALA A 406 -10.83 1.36 -20.68
CA ALA A 406 -12.28 1.42 -20.47
C ALA A 406 -12.78 0.29 -19.55
N CYS A 407 -12.26 -0.93 -19.70
CA CYS A 407 -12.58 -2.05 -18.81
C CYS A 407 -12.08 -1.81 -17.37
N ALA A 408 -10.88 -1.21 -17.20
CA ALA A 408 -10.40 -0.77 -15.90
C ALA A 408 -11.31 0.32 -15.29
N GLY A 409 -11.79 1.25 -16.11
CA GLY A 409 -12.80 2.24 -15.73
C GLY A 409 -14.13 1.62 -15.31
N PHE A 410 -14.54 0.52 -15.95
CA PHE A 410 -15.74 -0.22 -15.54
C PHE A 410 -15.58 -0.84 -14.13
N ALA A 411 -14.41 -1.36 -13.79
CA ALA A 411 -14.14 -1.83 -12.43
C ALA A 411 -14.29 -0.67 -11.41
N LEU A 412 -13.80 0.52 -11.73
CA LEU A 412 -14.00 1.72 -10.90
C LEU A 412 -15.47 2.15 -10.80
N MET A 413 -16.27 1.98 -11.86
CA MET A 413 -17.70 2.25 -11.80
C MET A 413 -18.43 1.32 -10.81
N ILE A 414 -18.01 0.06 -10.70
CA ILE A 414 -18.52 -0.86 -9.68
C ILE A 414 -18.13 -0.33 -8.29
N ALA A 415 -16.88 0.09 -8.08
CA ALA A 415 -16.44 0.69 -6.83
C ALA A 415 -17.25 1.95 -6.48
N PHE A 416 -17.50 2.81 -7.46
CA PHE A 416 -18.29 4.03 -7.30
C PHE A 416 -19.74 3.70 -6.91
N ALA A 417 -20.40 2.77 -7.61
CA ALA A 417 -21.75 2.34 -7.28
C ALA A 417 -21.85 1.78 -5.85
N GLN A 418 -20.87 0.96 -5.44
CA GLN A 418 -20.79 0.43 -4.08
C GLN A 418 -20.54 1.54 -3.05
N SER A 419 -19.74 2.56 -3.37
CA SER A 419 -19.46 3.66 -2.45
C SER A 419 -20.70 4.50 -2.11
N ILE A 420 -21.63 4.66 -3.05
CA ILE A 420 -22.92 5.35 -2.83
C ILE A 420 -23.81 4.57 -1.84
N MET A 421 -23.65 3.25 -1.78
CA MET A 421 -24.41 2.38 -0.87
C MET A 421 -23.83 2.38 0.55
N ILE A 422 -22.58 2.83 0.73
CA ILE A 422 -21.96 2.97 2.06
C ILE A 422 -22.69 4.09 2.81
N ARG A 423 -23.41 3.73 3.87
CA ARG A 423 -24.03 4.68 4.78
C ARG A 423 -23.15 4.87 6.00
N ALA A 424 -23.21 6.07 6.59
CA ALA A 424 -22.60 6.32 7.89
C ALA A 424 -23.28 5.42 8.93
N ALA A 425 -22.70 4.24 9.16
CA ALA A 425 -23.17 3.36 10.22
C ALA A 425 -22.51 3.78 11.53
N PRO A 426 -23.24 3.77 12.66
CA PRO A 426 -22.63 4.00 13.96
C PRO A 426 -21.51 2.97 14.20
N PRO A 427 -20.39 3.36 14.85
CA PRO A 427 -19.29 2.44 15.12
C PRO A 427 -19.81 1.25 15.95
N ILE A 428 -19.42 0.04 15.56
CA ILE A 428 -19.79 -1.17 16.31
C ILE A 428 -18.95 -1.19 17.59
N ILE A 429 -19.55 -0.84 18.71
CA ILE A 429 -18.94 -0.87 20.05
C ILE A 429 -19.02 -2.29 20.65
N SER A 430 -18.73 -3.31 19.90
CA SER A 430 -18.67 -4.66 20.43
C SER A 430 -17.38 -5.36 20.06
N SER A 431 -16.58 -5.68 21.07
CA SER A 431 -15.48 -6.62 20.97
C SER A 431 -16.03 -7.99 20.59
N PHE A 432 -15.86 -8.40 19.34
CA PHE A 432 -16.14 -9.78 18.94
C PHE A 432 -15.18 -10.71 19.67
N LYS A 433 -15.74 -11.52 20.58
CA LYS A 433 -14.98 -12.67 21.13
C LYS A 433 -15.14 -13.82 20.16
N VAL A 434 -14.05 -14.20 19.51
CA VAL A 434 -13.96 -15.45 18.76
C VAL A 434 -13.95 -16.61 19.77
N GLY A 435 -15.11 -17.22 19.95
CA GLY A 435 -15.28 -18.47 20.64
C GLY A 435 -15.26 -19.61 19.64
N ASN A 436 -14.22 -20.46 19.68
CA ASN A 436 -14.13 -21.76 18.98
C ASN A 436 -14.58 -21.78 17.50
N GLY A 437 -14.05 -20.88 16.67
CA GLY A 437 -14.18 -20.98 15.19
C GLY A 437 -15.57 -20.71 14.60
N ILE A 438 -16.50 -20.18 15.39
CA ILE A 438 -17.85 -19.81 14.94
C ILE A 438 -18.02 -18.30 15.16
N CYS A 439 -18.35 -17.54 14.11
CA CYS A 439 -18.79 -16.16 14.25
C CYS A 439 -20.15 -16.15 14.97
N VAL A 440 -20.17 -15.77 16.23
CA VAL A 440 -21.41 -15.62 17.00
C VAL A 440 -21.91 -14.19 16.76
N GLU A 441 -23.05 -14.06 16.13
CA GLU A 441 -23.81 -12.80 16.10
C GLU A 441 -24.20 -12.42 17.54
N PRO A 442 -24.18 -11.11 17.88
CA PRO A 442 -24.57 -10.61 19.20
C PRO A 442 -26.05 -10.80 19.51
#